data_83894bbd90dde383055b6a999f328af2
#
_entry.id   83894bbd90dde383055b6a999f328af2
#
_cell.length_a   1.000
_cell.length_b   1.000
_cell.length_c   1.000
_cell.angle_alpha   90.00
_cell.angle_beta   90.00
_cell.angle_gamma   90.00
#
_symmetry.space_group_name_H-M   'P 1'
#
loop_
_entity.id
_entity.type
_entity.pdbx_description
1 polymer ?
#
loop_
_entity_poly.entity_id
_entity_poly.type
_entity_poly.pdbx_seq_one_letter_code
_entity_poly.pdbx_strand_id
1 'polypeptide(L)'
;MSKASCIMVQGTMSGAGKSLLCAALCRIFAQDGYRTAPFKSQNMALNSFVTRDGLEMGRAQVVQAQAAGIEPDVRMNPILLKPSSDVGSQVIVNGEVRGQMPAAAYFKMKRSLIPDILAAYNSLAEAVDIIVIEGAGSPAEINLKADDIVNMGLAKLVDAPVLLAGDIDRGGVFAQLYGTVELLEPDERARIKGLIINKFRGDVEILRPGLAMLEEKTHLPVLGVVPYLKVDIEDEDSLSERLETGKTVKPLDVAILRLPHISNFTDFMPLEQHPLLGVRSVQNAHTLGTPDLVILPGTKNTVDDLLWLRQSGLEPALLKLAARGTPVLGVCGGYQMLGQTLADPDGTESGRAQTLRGLGLLPTRTTFTARKRRAQVTAKATAAPFAGAALTGYEIHTGRTEVEGLPFCTQADGTPEGCVQDTVWGTYLHGLFDTGELTEKLVAALCARKGIAPDTAALMPMEQYRQQQFDLLAEGVRKALDMDALYAAMGLARKEQL
;
A
#
# COMPACT_ATOMS: atom_id res chain seq x y z
N MET A 1 -9.49 25.58 -21.77
CA MET A 1 -9.34 25.35 -20.33
C MET A 1 -7.85 25.45 -20.01
N SER A 2 -7.43 26.12 -18.94
CA SER A 2 -6.03 26.13 -18.51
C SER A 2 -5.61 24.70 -18.15
N LYS A 3 -4.40 24.31 -18.55
CA LYS A 3 -3.80 23.03 -18.16
C LYS A 3 -3.67 23.02 -16.62
N ALA A 4 -3.93 21.88 -15.96
CA ALA A 4 -3.75 21.77 -14.51
C ALA A 4 -2.34 22.21 -14.08
N SER A 5 -2.24 22.92 -12.96
CA SER A 5 -0.96 23.15 -12.30
C SER A 5 -0.45 21.85 -11.67
N CYS A 6 0.85 21.74 -11.47
CA CYS A 6 1.41 20.55 -10.80
C CYS A 6 2.53 20.92 -9.85
N ILE A 7 2.80 20.00 -8.91
CA ILE A 7 3.95 20.02 -8.02
C ILE A 7 4.47 18.59 -7.87
N MET A 8 5.78 18.41 -7.87
CA MET A 8 6.38 17.09 -7.75
C MET A 8 7.21 17.00 -6.46
N VAL A 9 6.95 15.98 -5.65
CA VAL A 9 7.74 15.66 -4.45
C VAL A 9 8.74 14.57 -4.82
N GLN A 10 10.02 14.88 -4.75
CA GLN A 10 11.12 13.93 -4.85
C GLN A 10 11.80 13.77 -3.50
N GLY A 11 12.50 12.68 -3.28
CA GLY A 11 13.20 12.42 -2.03
C GLY A 11 14.68 12.11 -2.26
N THR A 12 15.52 12.41 -1.28
CA THR A 12 16.95 12.04 -1.33
C THR A 12 17.16 10.53 -1.27
N MET A 13 16.13 9.76 -0.90
CA MET A 13 16.18 8.31 -0.75
C MET A 13 14.78 7.70 -0.74
N SER A 14 14.69 6.36 -0.84
CA SER A 14 13.48 5.63 -0.47
C SER A 14 13.18 5.84 1.03
N GLY A 15 11.90 5.89 1.40
CA GLY A 15 11.52 6.14 2.78
C GLY A 15 11.66 7.59 3.27
N ALA A 16 12.07 8.56 2.43
CA ALA A 16 12.12 9.98 2.80
C ALA A 16 10.76 10.61 3.15
N GLY A 17 9.66 9.85 3.00
CA GLY A 17 8.30 10.28 3.33
C GLY A 17 7.56 10.96 2.18
N LYS A 18 8.00 10.75 0.92
CA LYS A 18 7.35 11.30 -0.28
C LYS A 18 5.85 11.02 -0.32
N SER A 19 5.46 9.77 -0.10
CA SER A 19 4.06 9.32 -0.22
C SER A 19 3.16 10.03 0.79
N LEU A 20 3.61 10.19 2.05
CA LEU A 20 2.88 10.94 3.07
C LEU A 20 2.81 12.45 2.75
N LEU A 21 3.92 13.05 2.26
CA LEU A 21 3.91 14.45 1.84
C LEU A 21 2.95 14.66 0.65
N CYS A 22 2.93 13.76 -0.32
CA CYS A 22 1.98 13.80 -1.42
C CYS A 22 0.53 13.66 -0.94
N ALA A 23 0.24 12.73 -0.03
CA ALA A 23 -1.08 12.58 0.58
C ALA A 23 -1.51 13.85 1.34
N ALA A 24 -0.58 14.44 2.11
CA ALA A 24 -0.82 15.72 2.79
C ALA A 24 -1.16 16.83 1.80
N LEU A 25 -0.37 17.01 0.75
CA LEU A 25 -0.59 18.03 -0.27
C LEU A 25 -1.91 17.80 -1.03
N CYS A 26 -2.24 16.56 -1.36
CA CYS A 26 -3.53 16.19 -1.94
C CYS A 26 -4.69 16.64 -1.03
N ARG A 27 -4.60 16.35 0.28
CA ARG A 27 -5.62 16.77 1.25
C ARG A 27 -5.67 18.29 1.42
N ILE A 28 -4.52 18.94 1.56
CA ILE A 28 -4.41 20.39 1.70
C ILE A 28 -5.06 21.11 0.52
N PHE A 29 -4.71 20.76 -0.71
CA PHE A 29 -5.27 21.40 -1.90
C PHE A 29 -6.76 21.14 -2.07
N ALA A 30 -7.22 19.94 -1.71
CA ALA A 30 -8.66 19.64 -1.69
C ALA A 30 -9.41 20.48 -0.65
N GLN A 31 -8.85 20.63 0.57
CA GLN A 31 -9.43 21.52 1.61
C GLN A 31 -9.44 22.98 1.19
N ASP A 32 -8.45 23.42 0.39
CA ASP A 32 -8.37 24.78 -0.17
C ASP A 32 -9.28 24.96 -1.42
N GLY A 33 -10.13 23.95 -1.73
CA GLY A 33 -11.15 24.02 -2.78
C GLY A 33 -10.63 23.80 -4.21
N TYR A 34 -9.48 23.13 -4.38
CA TYR A 34 -8.99 22.70 -5.68
C TYR A 34 -9.39 21.24 -5.97
N ARG A 35 -9.82 20.96 -7.19
CA ARG A 35 -9.92 19.58 -7.66
C ARG A 35 -8.50 19.04 -7.81
N THR A 36 -8.13 18.07 -6.99
CA THR A 36 -6.75 17.59 -6.89
C THR A 36 -6.68 16.10 -7.19
N ALA A 37 -5.66 15.68 -7.95
CA ALA A 37 -5.35 14.26 -8.15
C ALA A 37 -3.89 13.97 -7.87
N PRO A 38 -3.56 12.80 -7.31
CA PRO A 38 -2.18 12.31 -7.24
C PRO A 38 -1.74 11.75 -8.60
N PHE A 39 -0.41 11.68 -8.80
CA PHE A 39 0.18 11.00 -9.95
C PHE A 39 1.54 10.39 -9.59
N LYS A 40 1.77 9.17 -9.98
CA LYS A 40 3.08 8.51 -9.93
C LYS A 40 3.25 7.69 -11.20
N SER A 41 4.16 8.11 -12.07
CA SER A 41 4.32 7.50 -13.39
C SER A 41 4.58 6.00 -13.33
N GLN A 42 5.46 5.59 -12.40
CA GLN A 42 5.77 4.19 -12.14
C GLN A 42 5.83 3.93 -10.64
N ASN A 43 5.15 2.89 -10.21
CA ASN A 43 5.25 2.38 -8.86
C ASN A 43 5.83 0.96 -8.84
N MET A 44 6.56 0.61 -7.78
CA MET A 44 7.01 -0.75 -7.53
C MET A 44 6.52 -1.15 -6.14
N ALA A 45 5.45 -1.95 -6.08
CA ALA A 45 4.82 -2.37 -4.83
C ALA A 45 4.13 -3.71 -4.97
N LEU A 46 4.07 -4.48 -3.87
CA LEU A 46 3.26 -5.69 -3.77
C LEU A 46 1.81 -5.38 -3.44
N ASN A 47 1.59 -4.27 -2.71
CA ASN A 47 0.24 -3.80 -2.37
C ASN A 47 -0.41 -3.11 -3.56
N SER A 48 -1.56 -3.62 -3.97
CA SER A 48 -2.33 -3.08 -5.07
C SER A 48 -3.82 -3.03 -4.74
N PHE A 49 -4.54 -2.31 -5.55
CA PHE A 49 -5.97 -2.10 -5.44
C PHE A 49 -6.62 -2.31 -6.82
N VAL A 50 -7.88 -2.69 -6.82
CA VAL A 50 -8.68 -2.80 -8.03
C VAL A 50 -9.64 -1.61 -8.09
N THR A 51 -9.57 -0.81 -9.15
CA THR A 51 -10.48 0.31 -9.37
C THR A 51 -11.90 -0.19 -9.66
N ARG A 52 -12.86 0.73 -9.65
CA ARG A 52 -14.27 0.42 -9.99
C ARG A 52 -14.41 -0.23 -11.38
N ASP A 53 -13.53 0.14 -12.32
CA ASP A 53 -13.52 -0.40 -13.69
C ASP A 53 -12.76 -1.75 -13.82
N GLY A 54 -12.33 -2.33 -12.69
CA GLY A 54 -11.62 -3.62 -12.68
C GLY A 54 -10.14 -3.53 -13.07
N LEU A 55 -9.55 -2.32 -13.04
CA LEU A 55 -8.15 -2.08 -13.37
C LEU A 55 -7.27 -2.06 -12.10
N GLU A 56 -6.01 -2.44 -12.24
CA GLU A 56 -5.09 -2.58 -11.11
C GLU A 56 -4.16 -1.37 -10.99
N MET A 57 -4.02 -0.82 -9.76
CA MET A 57 -3.09 0.27 -9.47
C MET A 57 -2.40 0.10 -8.11
N GLY A 58 -1.33 0.84 -7.88
CA GLY A 58 -0.58 0.84 -6.62
C GLY A 58 -1.36 1.45 -5.46
N ARG A 59 -1.24 0.86 -4.26
CA ARG A 59 -1.98 1.28 -3.07
C ARG A 59 -1.67 2.72 -2.63
N ALA A 60 -0.43 3.19 -2.78
CA ALA A 60 -0.05 4.54 -2.39
C ALA A 60 -0.89 5.63 -3.09
N GLN A 61 -1.15 5.49 -4.40
CA GLN A 61 -1.96 6.45 -5.14
C GLN A 61 -3.44 6.34 -4.80
N VAL A 62 -3.90 5.18 -4.33
CA VAL A 62 -5.25 5.01 -3.76
C VAL A 62 -5.39 5.84 -2.49
N VAL A 63 -4.43 5.74 -1.56
CA VAL A 63 -4.39 6.52 -0.33
C VAL A 63 -4.37 8.03 -0.62
N GLN A 64 -3.58 8.46 -1.59
CA GLN A 64 -3.49 9.86 -2.00
C GLN A 64 -4.78 10.36 -2.66
N ALA A 65 -5.45 9.53 -3.46
CA ALA A 65 -6.76 9.84 -4.05
C ALA A 65 -7.84 9.98 -2.96
N GLN A 66 -7.85 9.05 -1.98
CA GLN A 66 -8.75 9.12 -0.82
C GLN A 66 -8.48 10.39 0.04
N ALA A 67 -7.22 10.78 0.21
CA ALA A 67 -6.84 12.02 0.87
C ALA A 67 -7.37 13.25 0.11
N ALA A 68 -7.36 13.22 -1.22
CA ALA A 68 -7.94 14.26 -2.07
C ALA A 68 -9.49 14.22 -2.11
N GLY A 69 -10.12 13.21 -1.53
CA GLY A 69 -11.58 13.03 -1.55
C GLY A 69 -12.13 12.59 -2.92
N ILE A 70 -11.33 11.90 -3.72
CA ILE A 70 -11.72 11.42 -5.06
C ILE A 70 -11.58 9.90 -5.18
N GLU A 71 -12.34 9.30 -6.09
CA GLU A 71 -12.23 7.89 -6.41
C GLU A 71 -10.86 7.56 -7.05
N PRO A 72 -10.22 6.46 -6.66
CA PRO A 72 -9.00 5.99 -7.31
C PRO A 72 -9.21 5.67 -8.78
N ASP A 73 -8.30 6.15 -9.62
CA ASP A 73 -8.32 5.97 -11.07
C ASP A 73 -6.93 5.50 -11.55
N VAL A 74 -6.89 4.51 -12.42
CA VAL A 74 -5.64 3.90 -12.91
C VAL A 74 -4.70 4.91 -13.56
N ARG A 75 -5.23 6.01 -14.12
CA ARG A 75 -4.43 7.11 -14.68
C ARG A 75 -3.50 7.77 -13.66
N MET A 76 -3.79 7.64 -12.36
CA MET A 76 -2.94 8.14 -11.28
C MET A 76 -1.67 7.32 -11.10
N ASN A 77 -1.65 6.06 -11.57
CA ASN A 77 -0.48 5.18 -11.56
C ASN A 77 -0.45 4.30 -12.83
N PRO A 78 -0.04 4.86 -13.99
CA PRO A 78 -0.10 4.14 -15.27
C PRO A 78 0.84 2.93 -15.35
N ILE A 79 1.96 2.91 -14.60
CA ILE A 79 2.89 1.79 -14.59
C ILE A 79 3.01 1.25 -13.16
N LEU A 80 2.67 -0.04 -12.98
CA LEU A 80 2.87 -0.74 -11.72
C LEU A 80 3.76 -1.98 -11.97
N LEU A 81 4.82 -2.08 -11.19
CA LEU A 81 5.72 -3.23 -11.17
C LEU A 81 5.46 -4.03 -9.88
N LYS A 82 5.14 -5.31 -10.01
CA LYS A 82 5.00 -6.21 -8.87
C LYS A 82 6.15 -7.20 -8.88
N PRO A 83 7.12 -7.06 -7.96
CA PRO A 83 8.21 -8.03 -7.83
C PRO A 83 7.65 -9.45 -7.69
N SER A 84 8.11 -10.38 -8.52
CA SER A 84 7.71 -11.79 -8.49
C SER A 84 8.87 -12.71 -8.16
N SER A 85 10.10 -12.19 -8.25
CA SER A 85 11.35 -12.86 -7.89
C SER A 85 12.44 -11.79 -7.67
N ASP A 86 13.62 -12.20 -7.23
CA ASP A 86 14.76 -11.29 -7.02
C ASP A 86 15.20 -10.54 -8.29
N VAL A 87 14.88 -11.06 -9.47
CA VAL A 87 15.35 -10.53 -10.76
C VAL A 87 14.24 -10.17 -11.75
N GLY A 88 12.97 -10.29 -11.38
CA GLY A 88 11.85 -10.07 -12.29
C GLY A 88 10.61 -9.51 -11.63
N SER A 89 9.80 -8.83 -12.43
CA SER A 89 8.53 -8.23 -12.02
C SER A 89 7.42 -8.50 -13.02
N GLN A 90 6.20 -8.61 -12.53
CA GLN A 90 5.01 -8.47 -13.36
C GLN A 90 4.83 -7.00 -13.70
N VAL A 91 4.80 -6.69 -14.98
CA VAL A 91 4.61 -5.34 -15.52
C VAL A 91 3.13 -5.13 -15.82
N ILE A 92 2.55 -4.09 -15.23
CA ILE A 92 1.16 -3.68 -15.40
C ILE A 92 1.18 -2.28 -16.00
N VAL A 93 0.48 -2.07 -17.10
CA VAL A 93 0.38 -0.78 -17.82
C VAL A 93 -1.08 -0.40 -17.93
N ASN A 94 -1.43 0.79 -17.45
CA ASN A 94 -2.81 1.29 -17.41
C ASN A 94 -3.79 0.27 -16.79
N GLY A 95 -3.35 -0.40 -15.70
CA GLY A 95 -4.12 -1.39 -14.97
C GLY A 95 -4.18 -2.79 -15.58
N GLU A 96 -3.59 -3.01 -16.76
CA GLU A 96 -3.59 -4.28 -17.47
C GLU A 96 -2.21 -4.96 -17.43
N VAL A 97 -2.20 -6.27 -17.19
CA VAL A 97 -0.96 -7.07 -17.16
C VAL A 97 -0.38 -7.16 -18.58
N ARG A 98 0.86 -6.67 -18.74
CA ARG A 98 1.64 -6.81 -19.98
C ARG A 98 2.49 -8.07 -20.02
N GLY A 99 2.86 -8.62 -18.87
CA GLY A 99 3.65 -9.84 -18.74
C GLY A 99 4.63 -9.83 -17.59
N GLN A 100 5.38 -10.93 -17.48
CA GLN A 100 6.51 -11.05 -16.56
C GLN A 100 7.79 -10.65 -17.30
N MET A 101 8.62 -9.82 -16.68
CA MET A 101 9.86 -9.33 -17.31
C MET A 101 11.02 -9.34 -16.32
N PRO A 102 12.21 -9.83 -16.73
CA PRO A 102 13.44 -9.58 -16.00
C PRO A 102 13.76 -8.08 -15.93
N ALA A 103 14.35 -7.61 -14.84
CA ALA A 103 14.68 -6.20 -14.64
C ALA A 103 15.48 -5.60 -15.81
N ALA A 104 16.48 -6.33 -16.34
CA ALA A 104 17.26 -5.87 -17.49
C ALA A 104 16.43 -5.68 -18.78
N ALA A 105 15.43 -6.51 -19.01
CA ALA A 105 14.53 -6.37 -20.15
C ALA A 105 13.59 -5.17 -19.97
N TYR A 106 13.05 -4.99 -18.76
CA TYR A 106 12.24 -3.84 -18.43
C TYR A 106 13.01 -2.52 -18.60
N PHE A 107 14.25 -2.45 -18.13
CA PHE A 107 15.09 -1.25 -18.29
C PHE A 107 15.26 -0.83 -19.75
N LYS A 108 15.44 -1.77 -20.68
CA LYS A 108 15.53 -1.48 -22.11
C LYS A 108 14.21 -0.98 -22.72
N MET A 109 13.08 -1.41 -22.15
CA MET A 109 11.75 -1.12 -22.68
C MET A 109 11.12 0.14 -22.04
N LYS A 110 11.46 0.50 -20.79
CA LYS A 110 10.68 1.46 -20.00
C LYS A 110 10.47 2.83 -20.68
N ARG A 111 11.42 3.30 -21.52
CA ARG A 111 11.23 4.55 -22.30
C ARG A 111 10.10 4.46 -23.32
N SER A 112 9.80 3.27 -23.84
CA SER A 112 8.66 3.09 -24.76
C SER A 112 7.30 3.27 -24.09
N LEU A 113 7.26 3.33 -22.75
CA LEU A 113 6.06 3.58 -21.95
C LEU A 113 5.78 5.08 -21.73
N ILE A 114 6.67 5.98 -22.17
CA ILE A 114 6.47 7.44 -22.06
C ILE A 114 5.14 7.89 -22.68
N PRO A 115 4.72 7.42 -23.87
CA PRO A 115 3.41 7.78 -24.43
C PRO A 115 2.23 7.38 -23.51
N ASP A 116 2.26 6.19 -22.88
CA ASP A 116 1.24 5.74 -21.92
C ASP A 116 1.20 6.65 -20.69
N ILE A 117 2.37 7.00 -20.14
CA ILE A 117 2.51 7.91 -19.00
C ILE A 117 1.93 9.29 -19.33
N LEU A 118 2.30 9.87 -20.47
CA LEU A 118 1.85 11.20 -20.87
C LEU A 118 0.35 11.22 -21.22
N ALA A 119 -0.18 10.15 -21.81
CA ALA A 119 -1.61 10.03 -22.07
C ALA A 119 -2.42 10.04 -20.77
N ALA A 120 -1.98 9.26 -19.77
CA ALA A 120 -2.60 9.21 -18.44
C ALA A 120 -2.52 10.58 -17.75
N TYR A 121 -1.33 11.19 -17.71
CA TYR A 121 -1.10 12.51 -17.11
C TYR A 121 -1.97 13.61 -17.75
N ASN A 122 -1.95 13.71 -19.07
CA ASN A 122 -2.69 14.75 -19.78
C ASN A 122 -4.21 14.59 -19.59
N SER A 123 -4.71 13.35 -19.60
CA SER A 123 -6.12 13.07 -19.34
C SER A 123 -6.54 13.44 -17.90
N LEU A 124 -5.67 13.24 -16.89
CA LEU A 124 -5.92 13.75 -15.54
C LEU A 124 -5.88 15.29 -15.50
N ALA A 125 -4.90 15.91 -16.19
CA ALA A 125 -4.73 17.36 -16.22
C ALA A 125 -5.93 18.11 -16.85
N GLU A 126 -6.74 17.45 -17.65
CA GLU A 126 -8.00 18.00 -18.16
C GLU A 126 -9.14 17.93 -17.13
N ALA A 127 -9.05 17.01 -16.17
CA ALA A 127 -10.13 16.74 -15.22
C ALA A 127 -9.98 17.49 -13.88
N VAL A 128 -8.77 17.93 -13.52
CA VAL A 128 -8.46 18.53 -12.21
C VAL A 128 -7.77 19.89 -12.33
N ASP A 129 -7.62 20.59 -11.22
CA ASP A 129 -6.95 21.89 -11.16
C ASP A 129 -5.47 21.74 -10.76
N ILE A 130 -5.15 20.73 -9.91
CA ILE A 130 -3.80 20.45 -9.41
C ILE A 130 -3.49 18.97 -9.51
N ILE A 131 -2.27 18.65 -9.99
CA ILE A 131 -1.71 17.29 -9.92
C ILE A 131 -0.52 17.29 -8.95
N VAL A 132 -0.60 16.46 -7.92
CA VAL A 132 0.50 16.19 -6.99
C VAL A 132 1.25 14.95 -7.47
N ILE A 133 2.50 15.15 -7.89
CA ILE A 133 3.32 14.09 -8.49
C ILE A 133 4.27 13.53 -7.43
N GLU A 134 4.33 12.21 -7.32
CA GLU A 134 5.29 11.51 -6.47
C GLU A 134 6.43 10.93 -7.30
N GLY A 135 7.68 11.26 -6.92
CA GLY A 135 8.88 10.62 -7.47
C GLY A 135 9.14 9.24 -6.84
N ALA A 136 10.11 8.51 -7.37
CA ALA A 136 10.49 7.19 -6.88
C ALA A 136 11.98 7.13 -6.52
N GLY A 137 12.34 6.56 -5.36
CA GLY A 137 13.73 6.51 -4.90
C GLY A 137 14.35 7.89 -4.76
N SER A 138 15.49 8.11 -5.42
CA SER A 138 16.23 9.38 -5.44
C SER A 138 16.51 9.83 -6.87
N PRO A 139 16.45 11.15 -7.16
CA PRO A 139 16.90 11.69 -8.45
C PRO A 139 18.43 11.65 -8.61
N ALA A 140 19.18 11.38 -7.53
CA ALA A 140 20.63 11.29 -7.53
C ALA A 140 21.17 9.93 -8.03
N GLU A 141 20.30 9.02 -8.49
CA GLU A 141 20.71 7.75 -9.12
C GLU A 141 21.24 8.03 -10.54
N ILE A 142 22.44 8.68 -10.60
CA ILE A 142 23.04 9.20 -11.84
C ILE A 142 23.32 8.13 -12.90
N ASN A 143 23.53 6.88 -12.47
CA ASN A 143 23.71 5.72 -13.34
C ASN A 143 22.40 5.29 -14.05
N LEU A 144 21.23 5.71 -13.58
CA LEU A 144 19.92 5.38 -14.15
C LEU A 144 19.27 6.56 -14.89
N LYS A 145 19.94 7.70 -14.94
CA LYS A 145 19.42 8.99 -15.41
C LYS A 145 18.99 8.98 -16.87
N ALA A 146 19.72 8.29 -17.75
CA ALA A 146 19.41 8.25 -19.19
C ALA A 146 18.00 7.71 -19.49
N ASP A 147 17.49 6.84 -18.62
CA ASP A 147 16.18 6.20 -18.78
C ASP A 147 15.20 6.58 -17.66
N ASP A 148 15.42 7.73 -17.02
CA ASP A 148 14.54 8.19 -15.94
C ASP A 148 13.17 8.60 -16.49
N ILE A 149 12.12 7.93 -15.99
CA ILE A 149 10.71 8.22 -16.28
C ILE A 149 9.93 8.55 -15.00
N VAL A 150 10.61 8.67 -13.85
CA VAL A 150 9.97 8.75 -12.53
C VAL A 150 10.34 9.97 -11.69
N ASN A 151 11.53 10.54 -11.91
CA ASN A 151 12.03 11.70 -11.17
C ASN A 151 12.24 12.91 -12.10
N MET A 152 13.49 13.36 -12.32
CA MET A 152 13.76 14.52 -13.16
C MET A 152 13.40 14.31 -14.62
N GLY A 153 13.46 13.06 -15.13
CA GLY A 153 12.96 12.73 -16.45
C GLY A 153 11.47 13.03 -16.61
N LEU A 154 10.64 12.60 -15.63
CA LEU A 154 9.22 12.94 -15.63
C LEU A 154 9.00 14.44 -15.42
N ALA A 155 9.73 15.07 -14.47
CA ALA A 155 9.60 16.50 -14.19
C ALA A 155 9.84 17.35 -15.45
N LYS A 156 10.80 16.96 -16.31
CA LYS A 156 11.05 17.61 -17.61
C LYS A 156 9.90 17.41 -18.60
N LEU A 157 9.35 16.18 -18.67
CA LEU A 157 8.29 15.84 -19.62
C LEU A 157 6.98 16.61 -19.36
N VAL A 158 6.65 16.88 -18.09
CA VAL A 158 5.39 17.53 -17.70
C VAL A 158 5.60 18.96 -17.21
N ASP A 159 6.83 19.47 -17.26
CA ASP A 159 7.27 20.81 -16.79
C ASP A 159 6.94 21.05 -15.31
N ALA A 160 7.17 20.05 -14.45
CA ALA A 160 6.84 20.14 -13.05
C ALA A 160 7.90 20.88 -12.22
N PRO A 161 7.51 21.82 -11.35
CA PRO A 161 8.33 22.28 -10.26
C PRO A 161 8.50 21.16 -9.21
N VAL A 162 9.68 21.09 -8.59
CA VAL A 162 10.08 20.00 -7.70
C VAL A 162 10.32 20.50 -6.30
N LEU A 163 9.82 19.77 -5.30
CA LEU A 163 10.18 19.85 -3.90
C LEU A 163 11.07 18.65 -3.57
N LEU A 164 12.24 18.90 -3.01
CA LEU A 164 13.17 17.83 -2.63
C LEU A 164 13.11 17.60 -1.11
N ALA A 165 12.67 16.43 -0.69
CA ALA A 165 12.53 16.05 0.72
C ALA A 165 13.68 15.15 1.19
N GLY A 166 14.26 15.50 2.36
CA GLY A 166 15.25 14.69 3.06
C GLY A 166 14.75 14.17 4.39
N ASP A 167 15.10 12.95 4.76
CA ASP A 167 14.79 12.30 6.04
C ASP A 167 15.89 12.64 7.06
N ILE A 168 15.54 13.40 8.12
CA ILE A 168 16.49 13.75 9.17
C ILE A 168 16.59 12.68 10.27
N ASP A 169 15.58 11.85 10.45
CA ASP A 169 15.52 10.85 11.53
C ASP A 169 16.65 9.81 11.41
N ARG A 170 17.08 9.52 10.19
CA ARG A 170 18.20 8.60 9.90
C ARG A 170 19.59 9.25 9.95
N GLY A 171 19.67 10.55 10.14
CA GLY A 171 20.92 11.33 10.13
C GLY A 171 21.45 11.64 8.73
N GLY A 172 22.37 12.60 8.65
CA GLY A 172 23.05 12.97 7.40
C GLY A 172 22.21 13.76 6.38
N VAL A 173 21.04 14.31 6.76
CA VAL A 173 20.10 14.97 5.86
C VAL A 173 20.72 16.13 5.07
N PHE A 174 21.60 16.93 5.68
CA PHE A 174 22.29 18.04 4.99
C PHE A 174 23.16 17.53 3.84
N ALA A 175 23.95 16.47 4.09
CA ALA A 175 24.78 15.85 3.06
C ALA A 175 23.93 15.23 1.95
N GLN A 176 22.82 14.60 2.30
CA GLN A 176 21.89 14.00 1.33
C GLN A 176 21.24 15.06 0.43
N LEU A 177 20.72 16.16 1.01
CA LEU A 177 20.10 17.25 0.25
C LEU A 177 21.13 17.97 -0.63
N TYR A 178 22.25 18.39 -0.04
CA TYR A 178 23.32 19.06 -0.78
C TYR A 178 23.88 18.16 -1.89
N GLY A 179 24.24 16.93 -1.60
CA GLY A 179 24.78 15.99 -2.57
C GLY A 179 23.78 15.67 -3.68
N THR A 180 22.49 15.53 -3.36
CA THR A 180 21.46 15.32 -4.38
C THR A 180 21.39 16.51 -5.34
N VAL A 181 21.33 17.74 -4.82
CA VAL A 181 21.30 18.96 -5.63
C VAL A 181 22.55 19.06 -6.52
N GLU A 182 23.73 18.79 -5.97
CA GLU A 182 25.00 18.88 -6.72
C GLU A 182 25.17 17.83 -7.82
N LEU A 183 24.56 16.66 -7.68
CA LEU A 183 24.61 15.60 -8.69
C LEU A 183 23.65 15.82 -9.87
N LEU A 184 22.73 16.79 -9.75
CA LEU A 184 21.78 17.11 -10.81
C LEU A 184 22.38 18.07 -11.84
N GLU A 185 21.91 17.99 -13.09
CA GLU A 185 22.26 18.92 -14.14
C GLU A 185 21.64 20.32 -13.90
N PRO A 186 22.20 21.39 -14.47
CA PRO A 186 21.70 22.75 -14.23
C PRO A 186 20.20 22.93 -14.53
N ASP A 187 19.68 22.31 -15.58
CA ASP A 187 18.26 22.38 -15.98
C ASP A 187 17.35 21.59 -15.00
N GLU A 188 17.87 20.56 -14.35
CA GLU A 188 17.20 19.79 -13.31
C GLU A 188 17.20 20.56 -11.99
N ARG A 189 18.33 21.13 -11.58
CA ARG A 189 18.43 22.01 -10.39
C ARG A 189 17.47 23.17 -10.48
N ALA A 190 17.34 23.80 -11.65
CA ALA A 190 16.43 24.93 -11.86
C ALA A 190 14.95 24.56 -11.61
N ARG A 191 14.58 23.27 -11.69
CA ARG A 191 13.25 22.77 -11.37
C ARG A 191 12.99 22.66 -9.88
N ILE A 192 14.02 22.50 -9.05
CA ILE A 192 13.85 22.45 -7.60
C ILE A 192 13.47 23.83 -7.10
N LYS A 193 12.29 23.95 -6.50
CA LYS A 193 11.75 25.21 -5.96
C LYS A 193 11.89 25.32 -4.45
N GLY A 194 12.23 24.22 -3.79
CA GLY A 194 12.47 24.24 -2.36
C GLY A 194 12.88 22.88 -1.79
N LEU A 195 13.50 22.94 -0.63
CA LEU A 195 13.93 21.80 0.15
C LEU A 195 12.98 21.60 1.32
N ILE A 196 12.75 20.35 1.71
CA ILE A 196 11.93 19.98 2.87
C ILE A 196 12.77 19.07 3.76
N ILE A 197 12.91 19.43 5.04
CA ILE A 197 13.42 18.53 6.07
C ILE A 197 12.23 17.78 6.64
N ASN A 198 12.22 16.47 6.54
CA ASN A 198 11.10 15.65 6.97
C ASN A 198 11.46 14.73 8.15
N LYS A 199 10.44 14.31 8.91
CA LYS A 199 10.54 13.42 10.07
C LYS A 199 11.38 14.00 11.21
N PHE A 200 11.32 15.32 11.42
CA PHE A 200 12.08 15.99 12.45
C PHE A 200 11.57 15.66 13.86
N ARG A 201 12.50 15.41 14.77
CA ARG A 201 12.25 15.24 16.20
C ARG A 201 13.14 16.19 16.99
N GLY A 202 12.57 17.04 17.81
CA GLY A 202 13.31 17.95 18.68
C GLY A 202 12.92 19.41 18.52
N ASP A 203 13.83 20.31 18.89
CA ASP A 203 13.64 21.74 18.81
C ASP A 203 14.17 22.29 17.47
N VAL A 204 13.29 22.89 16.69
CA VAL A 204 13.63 23.44 15.36
C VAL A 204 14.60 24.63 15.47
N GLU A 205 14.64 25.35 16.59
CA GLU A 205 15.56 26.47 16.77
C GLU A 205 17.03 26.02 16.76
N ILE A 206 17.32 24.82 17.23
CA ILE A 206 18.67 24.23 17.18
C ILE A 206 19.06 23.91 15.71
N LEU A 207 18.08 23.57 14.88
CA LEU A 207 18.31 23.25 13.47
C LEU A 207 18.47 24.50 12.58
N ARG A 208 17.87 25.61 12.96
CA ARG A 208 17.78 26.85 12.17
C ARG A 208 19.13 27.36 11.59
N PRO A 209 20.24 27.40 12.32
CA PRO A 209 21.53 27.78 11.74
C PRO A 209 21.97 26.85 10.60
N GLY A 210 21.70 25.54 10.72
CA GLY A 210 22.00 24.54 9.68
C GLY A 210 21.15 24.73 8.44
N LEU A 211 19.88 25.15 8.57
CA LEU A 211 19.01 25.46 7.44
C LEU A 211 19.58 26.62 6.63
N ALA A 212 19.98 27.73 7.29
CA ALA A 212 20.60 28.87 6.63
C ALA A 212 21.89 28.49 5.88
N MET A 213 22.74 27.62 6.47
CA MET A 213 23.93 27.10 5.80
C MET A 213 23.59 26.24 4.59
N LEU A 214 22.51 25.47 4.64
CA LEU A 214 22.04 24.66 3.51
C LEU A 214 21.57 25.54 2.37
N GLU A 215 20.76 26.57 2.67
CA GLU A 215 20.28 27.55 1.68
C GLU A 215 21.44 28.32 1.00
N GLU A 216 22.43 28.75 1.79
CA GLU A 216 23.63 29.38 1.27
C GLU A 216 24.38 28.48 0.28
N LYS A 217 24.51 27.18 0.61
CA LYS A 217 25.26 26.21 -0.20
C LYS A 217 24.51 25.75 -1.45
N THR A 218 23.20 25.59 -1.35
CA THR A 218 22.37 25.06 -2.46
C THR A 218 21.76 26.15 -3.33
N HIS A 219 21.71 27.40 -2.83
CA HIS A 219 20.96 28.53 -3.40
C HIS A 219 19.47 28.21 -3.59
N LEU A 220 18.92 27.34 -2.73
CA LEU A 220 17.52 26.92 -2.72
C LEU A 220 16.90 27.18 -1.35
N PRO A 221 15.66 27.68 -1.27
CA PRO A 221 14.99 27.91 0.01
C PRO A 221 14.64 26.58 0.70
N VAL A 222 14.74 26.54 2.02
CA VAL A 222 14.14 25.49 2.84
C VAL A 222 12.70 25.89 3.13
N LEU A 223 11.73 25.26 2.48
CA LEU A 223 10.30 25.58 2.61
C LEU A 223 9.70 25.14 3.95
N GLY A 224 10.40 24.28 4.69
CA GLY A 224 9.97 23.94 6.03
C GLY A 224 10.62 22.68 6.60
N VAL A 225 10.34 22.50 7.90
CA VAL A 225 10.77 21.36 8.71
C VAL A 225 9.52 20.64 9.20
N VAL A 226 9.19 19.52 8.54
CA VAL A 226 8.02 18.71 8.89
C VAL A 226 8.38 17.80 10.08
N PRO A 227 7.66 17.90 11.20
CA PRO A 227 7.91 17.03 12.33
C PRO A 227 7.59 15.57 12.01
N TYR A 228 8.09 14.65 12.83
CA TYR A 228 7.64 13.26 12.78
C TYR A 228 6.17 13.18 13.20
N LEU A 229 5.30 13.06 12.22
CA LEU A 229 3.86 13.01 12.46
C LEU A 229 3.46 11.58 12.83
N LYS A 230 2.78 11.45 13.97
CA LYS A 230 2.19 10.18 14.41
C LYS A 230 0.81 10.05 13.78
N VAL A 231 0.76 9.66 12.53
CA VAL A 231 -0.48 9.39 11.80
C VAL A 231 -0.55 7.90 11.45
N ASP A 232 -1.76 7.36 11.46
CA ASP A 232 -2.02 5.98 11.13
C ASP A 232 -2.62 5.89 9.71
N ILE A 233 -1.74 6.02 8.73
CA ILE A 233 -2.05 5.96 7.30
C ILE A 233 -1.41 4.70 6.73
N GLU A 234 -2.08 4.09 5.78
CA GLU A 234 -1.64 2.85 5.14
C GLU A 234 -0.25 2.99 4.50
N ASP A 235 0.65 2.07 4.85
CA ASP A 235 1.98 2.01 4.28
C ASP A 235 1.97 1.43 2.85
N GLU A 236 2.83 1.95 1.99
CA GLU A 236 2.99 1.47 0.62
C GLU A 236 3.75 0.15 0.55
N ASP A 237 4.77 -0.02 1.38
CA ASP A 237 5.77 -1.07 1.25
C ASP A 237 5.57 -2.19 2.29
N SER A 238 5.71 -3.44 1.83
CA SER A 238 5.77 -4.63 2.68
C SER A 238 6.99 -4.68 3.61
N LEU A 239 7.97 -3.78 3.43
CA LEU A 239 9.10 -3.54 4.34
C LEU A 239 8.77 -2.54 5.46
N SER A 240 7.51 -2.16 5.61
CA SER A 240 7.03 -1.23 6.62
C SER A 240 7.48 -1.64 8.04
N GLU A 241 7.88 -0.63 8.84
CA GLU A 241 8.17 -0.78 10.26
C GLU A 241 6.95 -1.30 11.05
N ARG A 242 5.73 -1.11 10.53
CA ARG A 242 4.49 -1.66 11.09
C ARG A 242 4.54 -3.18 11.24
N LEU A 243 5.15 -3.88 10.28
CA LEU A 243 5.32 -5.34 10.34
C LEU A 243 6.43 -5.77 11.32
N GLU A 244 7.19 -4.83 11.87
CA GLU A 244 8.28 -5.06 12.82
C GLU A 244 7.90 -4.68 14.26
N THR A 245 6.83 -3.89 14.44
CA THR A 245 6.42 -3.41 15.76
C THR A 245 5.91 -4.55 16.63
N GLY A 246 6.45 -4.58 17.84
CA GLY A 246 6.22 -5.62 18.82
C GLY A 246 4.80 -5.62 19.43
N LYS A 247 4.51 -6.69 20.13
CA LYS A 247 3.25 -6.97 20.83
C LYS A 247 2.69 -5.77 21.59
N THR A 248 1.57 -5.23 21.11
CA THR A 248 0.65 -4.57 22.04
C THR A 248 -0.11 -5.67 22.77
N VAL A 249 0.15 -5.83 24.07
CA VAL A 249 -0.55 -6.83 24.88
C VAL A 249 -1.99 -6.39 25.07
N LYS A 250 -2.90 -7.03 24.38
CA LYS A 250 -4.35 -6.83 24.50
C LYS A 250 -5.01 -8.17 24.83
N PRO A 251 -6.30 -8.18 25.25
CA PRO A 251 -6.99 -9.38 25.68
C PRO A 251 -7.03 -10.54 24.68
N LEU A 252 -7.10 -10.23 23.38
CA LEU A 252 -7.12 -11.19 22.28
C LEU A 252 -5.86 -11.08 21.45
N ASP A 253 -5.16 -12.19 21.22
CA ASP A 253 -3.90 -12.27 20.46
C ASP A 253 -4.17 -12.72 19.03
N VAL A 254 -3.91 -11.87 18.04
CA VAL A 254 -4.05 -12.16 16.61
C VAL A 254 -2.66 -12.24 15.99
N ALA A 255 -2.31 -13.42 15.47
CA ALA A 255 -1.03 -13.66 14.81
C ALA A 255 -1.20 -13.65 13.29
N ILE A 256 -0.57 -12.69 12.60
CA ILE A 256 -0.49 -12.63 11.14
C ILE A 256 0.83 -13.23 10.70
N LEU A 257 0.79 -14.26 9.85
CA LEU A 257 2.01 -14.88 9.33
C LEU A 257 2.67 -13.94 8.29
N ARG A 258 3.88 -13.46 8.58
CA ARG A 258 4.64 -12.60 7.68
C ARG A 258 5.33 -13.45 6.63
N LEU A 259 4.64 -13.65 5.51
CA LEU A 259 5.17 -14.37 4.35
C LEU A 259 6.23 -13.53 3.63
N PRO A 260 7.24 -14.13 2.96
CA PRO A 260 8.27 -13.41 2.21
C PRO A 260 7.72 -12.46 1.13
N HIS A 261 6.65 -12.90 0.44
CA HIS A 261 6.01 -12.12 -0.62
C HIS A 261 4.62 -11.61 -0.19
N ILE A 262 4.45 -11.31 1.12
CA ILE A 262 3.19 -10.79 1.65
C ILE A 262 2.69 -9.61 0.81
N SER A 263 1.40 -9.62 0.49
CA SER A 263 0.74 -8.54 -0.26
C SER A 263 -0.56 -8.14 0.41
N ASN A 264 -0.96 -6.88 0.21
CA ASN A 264 -2.19 -6.31 0.75
C ASN A 264 -2.33 -6.48 2.28
N PHE A 265 -1.20 -6.40 3.00
CA PHE A 265 -1.17 -6.52 4.47
C PHE A 265 -1.98 -5.42 5.17
N THR A 266 -2.29 -4.34 4.47
CA THR A 266 -3.16 -3.24 4.94
C THR A 266 -4.59 -3.70 5.21
N ASP A 267 -5.02 -4.85 4.69
CA ASP A 267 -6.32 -5.47 5.01
C ASP A 267 -6.56 -5.64 6.51
N PHE A 268 -5.50 -5.74 7.31
CA PHE A 268 -5.59 -6.03 8.75
C PHE A 268 -5.52 -4.79 9.63
N MET A 269 -5.33 -3.58 9.06
CA MET A 269 -5.33 -2.33 9.81
C MET A 269 -6.59 -2.12 10.66
N PRO A 270 -7.81 -2.43 10.16
CA PRO A 270 -9.01 -2.28 10.98
C PRO A 270 -8.99 -3.14 12.26
N LEU A 271 -8.30 -4.29 12.23
CA LEU A 271 -8.14 -5.14 13.42
C LEU A 271 -7.22 -4.49 14.47
N GLU A 272 -6.19 -3.78 14.05
CA GLU A 272 -5.24 -3.10 14.94
C GLU A 272 -5.90 -1.99 15.75
N GLN A 273 -6.93 -1.33 15.16
CA GLN A 273 -7.70 -0.27 15.80
C GLN A 273 -8.62 -0.79 16.92
N HIS A 274 -8.93 -2.08 16.92
CA HIS A 274 -9.84 -2.63 17.92
C HIS A 274 -9.18 -2.70 19.31
N PRO A 275 -9.81 -2.16 20.37
CA PRO A 275 -9.22 -2.08 21.71
C PRO A 275 -8.86 -3.46 22.32
N LEU A 276 -9.59 -4.51 21.95
CA LEU A 276 -9.37 -5.86 22.46
C LEU A 276 -8.36 -6.68 21.64
N LEU A 277 -8.04 -6.31 20.39
CA LEU A 277 -7.18 -7.10 19.50
C LEU A 277 -5.72 -6.65 19.56
N GLY A 278 -4.83 -7.51 20.05
CA GLY A 278 -3.38 -7.38 19.94
C GLY A 278 -2.90 -8.05 18.64
N VAL A 279 -2.77 -7.28 17.58
CA VAL A 279 -2.31 -7.79 16.28
C VAL A 279 -0.78 -7.81 16.25
N ARG A 280 -0.21 -8.91 15.81
CA ARG A 280 1.25 -9.06 15.69
C ARG A 280 1.67 -9.88 14.49
N SER A 281 2.81 -9.53 13.94
CA SER A 281 3.45 -10.23 12.83
C SER A 281 4.31 -11.39 13.33
N VAL A 282 4.28 -12.53 12.64
CA VAL A 282 4.97 -13.77 13.01
C VAL A 282 5.76 -14.33 11.84
N GLN A 283 7.06 -14.56 12.03
CA GLN A 283 7.96 -15.09 10.99
C GLN A 283 8.51 -16.50 11.29
N ASN A 284 8.32 -17.00 12.49
CA ASN A 284 8.84 -18.32 12.88
C ASN A 284 7.95 -19.01 13.91
N ALA A 285 8.08 -20.32 14.02
CA ALA A 285 7.24 -21.15 14.89
C ALA A 285 7.38 -20.80 16.38
N HIS A 286 8.56 -20.31 16.82
CA HIS A 286 8.79 -19.97 18.22
C HIS A 286 7.95 -18.73 18.64
N THR A 287 7.87 -17.74 17.78
CA THR A 287 7.09 -16.51 18.03
C THR A 287 5.60 -16.68 17.79
N LEU A 288 5.15 -17.76 17.13
CA LEU A 288 3.73 -18.02 16.91
C LEU A 288 2.96 -18.20 18.23
N GLY A 289 3.49 -18.98 19.15
CA GLY A 289 2.86 -19.20 20.47
C GLY A 289 1.48 -19.85 20.38
N THR A 290 0.53 -19.34 21.18
CA THR A 290 -0.87 -19.83 21.23
C THR A 290 -1.84 -18.65 21.05
N PRO A 291 -1.95 -18.08 19.85
CA PRO A 291 -2.85 -16.97 19.58
C PRO A 291 -4.31 -17.39 19.63
N ASP A 292 -5.20 -16.41 19.76
CA ASP A 292 -6.64 -16.60 19.70
C ASP A 292 -7.13 -16.71 18.23
N LEU A 293 -6.36 -16.17 17.29
CA LEU A 293 -6.58 -16.26 15.82
C LEU A 293 -5.25 -16.29 15.09
N VAL A 294 -5.14 -17.12 14.05
CA VAL A 294 -4.03 -17.07 13.08
C VAL A 294 -4.57 -16.61 11.73
N ILE A 295 -3.87 -15.65 11.12
CA ILE A 295 -4.19 -15.17 9.77
C ILE A 295 -3.05 -15.51 8.81
N LEU A 296 -3.40 -16.21 7.71
CA LEU A 296 -2.56 -16.38 6.53
C LEU A 296 -2.93 -15.28 5.54
N PRO A 297 -2.09 -14.27 5.32
CA PRO A 297 -2.40 -13.13 4.47
C PRO A 297 -2.31 -13.46 2.99
N GLY A 298 -2.67 -12.50 2.15
CA GLY A 298 -2.38 -12.51 0.72
C GLY A 298 -0.88 -12.55 0.43
N THR A 299 -0.52 -13.17 -0.68
CA THR A 299 0.86 -13.22 -1.15
C THR A 299 0.93 -13.14 -2.67
N LYS A 300 2.05 -12.63 -3.18
CA LYS A 300 2.32 -12.53 -4.62
C LYS A 300 2.88 -13.84 -5.19
N ASN A 301 3.40 -14.72 -4.37
CA ASN A 301 3.94 -16.02 -4.79
C ASN A 301 3.51 -17.12 -3.81
N THR A 302 2.31 -17.64 -4.04
CA THR A 302 1.66 -18.61 -3.15
C THR A 302 2.45 -19.91 -3.01
N VAL A 303 3.08 -20.36 -4.10
CA VAL A 303 3.81 -21.63 -4.15
C VAL A 303 5.11 -21.54 -3.33
N ASP A 304 5.94 -20.53 -3.57
CA ASP A 304 7.21 -20.39 -2.86
C ASP A 304 6.99 -20.03 -1.38
N ASP A 305 5.97 -19.25 -1.07
CA ASP A 305 5.63 -18.91 0.31
C ASP A 305 5.06 -20.12 1.08
N LEU A 306 4.34 -21.05 0.43
CA LEU A 306 3.97 -22.32 1.05
C LEU A 306 5.20 -23.19 1.34
N LEU A 307 6.18 -23.23 0.43
CA LEU A 307 7.44 -23.95 0.66
C LEU A 307 8.24 -23.32 1.81
N TRP A 308 8.28 -21.99 1.87
CA TRP A 308 8.90 -21.27 2.98
C TRP A 308 8.19 -21.56 4.32
N LEU A 309 6.85 -21.61 4.34
CA LEU A 309 6.05 -21.94 5.53
C LEU A 309 6.44 -23.33 6.09
N ARG A 310 6.75 -24.29 5.21
CA ARG A 310 7.25 -25.63 5.58
C ARG A 310 8.65 -25.56 6.16
N GLN A 311 9.55 -24.89 5.46
CA GLN A 311 10.97 -24.79 5.85
C GLN A 311 11.17 -24.02 7.16
N SER A 312 10.33 -23.01 7.43
CA SER A 312 10.36 -22.24 8.69
C SER A 312 9.79 -22.97 9.91
N GLY A 313 9.17 -24.14 9.71
CA GLY A 313 8.51 -24.90 10.75
C GLY A 313 7.15 -24.33 11.18
N LEU A 314 6.64 -23.31 10.49
CA LEU A 314 5.33 -22.71 10.77
C LEU A 314 4.17 -23.64 10.38
N GLU A 315 4.30 -24.43 9.30
CA GLU A 315 3.25 -25.38 8.88
C GLU A 315 2.87 -26.35 10.02
N PRO A 316 3.77 -27.15 10.61
CA PRO A 316 3.39 -28.06 11.68
C PRO A 316 2.88 -27.35 12.94
N ALA A 317 3.38 -26.14 13.24
CA ALA A 317 2.89 -25.35 14.36
C ALA A 317 1.45 -24.86 14.12
N LEU A 318 1.14 -24.37 12.93
CA LEU A 318 -0.19 -23.95 12.50
C LEU A 318 -1.18 -25.12 12.51
N LEU A 319 -0.80 -26.27 11.92
CA LEU A 319 -1.65 -27.47 11.91
C LEU A 319 -1.97 -27.96 13.32
N LYS A 320 -1.01 -27.88 14.24
CA LYS A 320 -1.22 -28.22 15.67
C LYS A 320 -2.20 -27.27 16.34
N LEU A 321 -2.15 -25.96 16.03
CA LEU A 321 -3.10 -24.96 16.54
C LEU A 321 -4.51 -25.22 15.99
N ALA A 322 -4.64 -25.42 14.68
CA ALA A 322 -5.90 -25.72 14.02
C ALA A 322 -6.55 -27.00 14.57
N ALA A 323 -5.77 -28.06 14.77
CA ALA A 323 -6.24 -29.32 15.39
C ALA A 323 -6.73 -29.15 16.84
N ARG A 324 -6.28 -28.11 17.55
CA ARG A 324 -6.77 -27.72 18.87
C ARG A 324 -7.98 -26.79 18.82
N GLY A 325 -8.44 -26.47 17.60
CA GLY A 325 -9.57 -25.61 17.33
C GLY A 325 -9.23 -24.11 17.36
N THR A 326 -7.95 -23.70 17.34
CA THR A 326 -7.61 -22.29 17.16
C THR A 326 -8.14 -21.83 15.80
N PRO A 327 -8.91 -20.73 15.74
CA PRO A 327 -9.39 -20.17 14.49
C PRO A 327 -8.27 -19.81 13.51
N VAL A 328 -8.50 -20.07 12.23
CA VAL A 328 -7.57 -19.76 11.13
C VAL A 328 -8.32 -19.06 10.02
N LEU A 329 -7.83 -17.91 9.59
CA LEU A 329 -8.34 -17.17 8.43
C LEU A 329 -7.28 -17.11 7.34
N GLY A 330 -7.62 -17.55 6.13
CA GLY A 330 -6.81 -17.36 4.94
C GLY A 330 -7.40 -16.31 4.01
N VAL A 331 -6.57 -15.36 3.56
CA VAL A 331 -6.97 -14.34 2.59
C VAL A 331 -6.18 -14.54 1.30
N CYS A 332 -6.85 -14.61 0.15
CA CYS A 332 -6.26 -14.70 -1.18
C CYS A 332 -5.23 -15.87 -1.28
N GLY A 333 -3.93 -15.60 -1.39
CA GLY A 333 -2.89 -16.64 -1.39
C GLY A 333 -2.91 -17.49 -0.11
N GLY A 334 -3.18 -16.89 1.04
CA GLY A 334 -3.37 -17.63 2.30
C GLY A 334 -4.56 -18.59 2.24
N TYR A 335 -5.68 -18.17 1.63
CA TYR A 335 -6.81 -19.06 1.40
C TYR A 335 -6.44 -20.24 0.50
N GLN A 336 -5.71 -19.98 -0.59
CA GLN A 336 -5.22 -21.04 -1.48
C GLN A 336 -4.35 -22.06 -0.75
N MET A 337 -3.44 -21.59 0.12
CA MET A 337 -2.57 -22.47 0.93
C MET A 337 -3.35 -23.37 1.89
N LEU A 338 -4.50 -22.92 2.42
CA LEU A 338 -5.34 -23.71 3.34
C LEU A 338 -5.97 -24.93 2.66
N GLY A 339 -6.05 -24.95 1.32
CA GLY A 339 -6.63 -26.03 0.53
C GLY A 339 -5.84 -27.34 0.58
N GLN A 340 -6.33 -28.33 -0.16
CA GLN A 340 -5.72 -29.67 -0.29
C GLN A 340 -4.56 -29.67 -1.29
N THR A 341 -4.72 -28.97 -2.42
CA THR A 341 -3.72 -28.93 -3.49
C THR A 341 -3.60 -27.55 -4.14
N LEU A 342 -2.36 -27.23 -4.54
CA LEU A 342 -1.99 -26.09 -5.35
C LEU A 342 -1.33 -26.64 -6.63
N ALA A 343 -1.99 -26.51 -7.77
CA ALA A 343 -1.49 -26.96 -9.06
C ALA A 343 -1.09 -25.76 -9.92
N ASP A 344 0.15 -25.74 -10.39
CA ASP A 344 0.70 -24.75 -11.33
C ASP A 344 1.22 -25.46 -12.57
N PRO A 345 0.31 -25.98 -13.44
CA PRO A 345 0.69 -26.83 -14.57
C PRO A 345 1.51 -26.10 -15.62
N ASP A 346 1.30 -24.78 -15.77
CA ASP A 346 1.96 -23.96 -16.78
C ASP A 346 3.09 -23.09 -16.18
N GLY A 347 3.38 -23.22 -14.88
CA GLY A 347 4.38 -22.40 -14.20
C GLY A 347 4.01 -20.92 -14.12
N THR A 348 2.73 -20.61 -14.12
CA THR A 348 2.23 -19.22 -14.13
C THR A 348 2.55 -18.48 -12.82
N GLU A 349 2.51 -19.19 -11.71
CA GLU A 349 2.74 -18.63 -10.38
C GLU A 349 4.22 -18.69 -9.99
N SER A 350 4.85 -19.84 -10.16
CA SER A 350 6.21 -20.11 -9.64
C SER A 350 7.30 -20.17 -10.72
N GLY A 351 6.95 -19.97 -12.00
CA GLY A 351 7.88 -20.07 -13.12
C GLY A 351 8.22 -21.52 -13.53
N ARG A 352 7.63 -22.54 -12.89
CA ARG A 352 7.83 -23.97 -13.20
C ARG A 352 6.56 -24.78 -12.97
N ALA A 353 6.31 -25.74 -13.86
CA ALA A 353 5.19 -26.64 -13.72
C ALA A 353 5.35 -27.54 -12.48
N GLN A 354 4.39 -27.48 -11.55
CA GLN A 354 4.40 -28.29 -10.34
C GLN A 354 3.02 -28.40 -9.70
N THR A 355 2.87 -29.38 -8.83
CA THR A 355 1.69 -29.51 -7.96
C THR A 355 2.17 -29.79 -6.55
N LEU A 356 1.69 -29.01 -5.59
CA LEU A 356 2.00 -29.14 -4.18
C LEU A 356 0.76 -29.57 -3.40
N ARG A 357 0.97 -30.31 -2.33
CA ARG A 357 -0.04 -30.49 -1.29
C ARG A 357 -0.17 -29.17 -0.54
N GLY A 358 -1.40 -28.67 -0.34
CA GLY A 358 -1.68 -27.58 0.55
C GLY A 358 -1.66 -27.98 2.03
N LEU A 359 -2.16 -27.13 2.90
CA LEU A 359 -2.25 -27.37 4.34
C LEU A 359 -3.36 -28.37 4.69
N GLY A 360 -4.34 -28.59 3.78
CA GLY A 360 -5.42 -29.55 3.94
C GLY A 360 -6.44 -29.18 5.01
N LEU A 361 -6.54 -27.92 5.38
CA LEU A 361 -7.48 -27.39 6.38
C LEU A 361 -8.84 -27.03 5.79
N LEU A 362 -8.91 -26.82 4.47
CA LEU A 362 -10.14 -26.58 3.73
C LEU A 362 -10.29 -27.59 2.58
N PRO A 363 -11.53 -28.04 2.25
CA PRO A 363 -11.80 -28.96 1.16
C PRO A 363 -11.79 -28.22 -0.20
N THR A 364 -10.66 -27.64 -0.54
CA THR A 364 -10.49 -26.83 -1.75
C THR A 364 -9.27 -27.26 -2.55
N ARG A 365 -9.31 -27.07 -3.88
CA ARG A 365 -8.20 -27.33 -4.81
C ARG A 365 -8.01 -26.15 -5.71
N THR A 366 -6.82 -25.58 -5.74
CA THR A 366 -6.50 -24.41 -6.56
C THR A 366 -5.62 -24.83 -7.73
N THR A 367 -6.01 -24.38 -8.94
CA THR A 367 -5.20 -24.48 -10.17
C THR A 367 -4.87 -23.08 -10.65
N PHE A 368 -3.57 -22.74 -10.72
CA PHE A 368 -3.12 -21.45 -11.24
C PHE A 368 -3.27 -21.39 -12.75
N THR A 369 -3.69 -20.23 -13.25
CA THR A 369 -3.92 -19.97 -14.67
C THR A 369 -3.40 -18.58 -15.02
N ALA A 370 -3.11 -18.34 -16.28
CA ALA A 370 -2.66 -17.02 -16.77
C ALA A 370 -3.75 -15.93 -16.62
N ARG A 371 -5.01 -16.32 -16.45
CA ARG A 371 -6.13 -15.38 -16.33
C ARG A 371 -6.19 -14.85 -14.89
N LYS A 372 -5.99 -13.55 -14.72
CA LYS A 372 -6.14 -12.84 -13.44
C LYS A 372 -7.60 -12.38 -13.26
N ARG A 373 -8.21 -12.71 -12.12
CA ARG A 373 -9.51 -12.14 -11.72
C ARG A 373 -9.25 -10.83 -10.99
N ARG A 374 -9.99 -9.79 -11.36
CA ARG A 374 -9.98 -8.48 -10.73
C ARG A 374 -11.42 -7.97 -10.73
N ALA A 375 -11.99 -7.69 -9.58
CA ALA A 375 -13.34 -7.17 -9.45
C ALA A 375 -13.52 -6.48 -8.11
N GLN A 376 -14.29 -5.38 -8.11
CA GLN A 376 -14.91 -4.87 -6.89
C GLN A 376 -16.06 -5.81 -6.52
N VAL A 377 -16.20 -6.13 -5.24
CA VAL A 377 -17.17 -7.11 -4.75
C VAL A 377 -17.95 -6.54 -3.59
N THR A 378 -19.25 -6.70 -3.67
CA THR A 378 -20.18 -6.55 -2.53
C THR A 378 -20.77 -7.93 -2.25
N ALA A 379 -20.74 -8.36 -0.99
CA ALA A 379 -21.17 -9.68 -0.59
C ALA A 379 -21.84 -9.67 0.80
N LYS A 380 -22.42 -10.78 1.17
CA LYS A 380 -22.95 -11.03 2.51
C LYS A 380 -22.37 -12.32 3.05
N ALA A 381 -21.74 -12.25 4.23
CA ALA A 381 -21.21 -13.44 4.88
C ALA A 381 -22.33 -14.43 5.21
N THR A 382 -22.11 -15.70 4.90
CA THR A 382 -23.10 -16.78 5.09
C THR A 382 -22.72 -17.72 6.23
N ALA A 383 -21.42 -17.83 6.54
CA ALA A 383 -20.91 -18.77 7.52
C ALA A 383 -20.83 -18.16 8.93
N ALA A 384 -21.10 -18.98 9.93
CA ALA A 384 -20.85 -18.63 11.33
C ALA A 384 -19.33 -18.42 11.57
N PRO A 385 -18.93 -17.47 12.44
CA PRO A 385 -19.78 -16.57 13.24
C PRO A 385 -20.24 -15.31 12.48
N PHE A 386 -19.87 -15.14 11.23
CA PHE A 386 -20.00 -13.92 10.45
C PHE A 386 -21.35 -13.75 9.77
N ALA A 387 -22.22 -14.78 9.80
CA ALA A 387 -23.47 -14.79 9.07
C ALA A 387 -24.26 -13.47 9.17
N GLY A 388 -24.63 -12.95 8.02
CA GLY A 388 -25.36 -11.68 7.88
C GLY A 388 -24.51 -10.42 7.79
N ALA A 389 -23.18 -10.47 8.04
CA ALA A 389 -22.31 -9.31 7.88
C ALA A 389 -22.25 -8.86 6.42
N ALA A 390 -22.39 -7.55 6.20
CA ALA A 390 -22.14 -6.94 4.92
C ALA A 390 -20.65 -6.84 4.65
N LEU A 391 -20.23 -7.20 3.44
CA LEU A 391 -18.84 -7.19 3.00
C LEU A 391 -18.74 -6.34 1.75
N THR A 392 -17.76 -5.47 1.72
CA THR A 392 -17.36 -4.70 0.54
C THR A 392 -15.87 -4.78 0.41
N GLY A 393 -15.37 -5.06 -0.79
CA GLY A 393 -13.95 -5.22 -1.01
C GLY A 393 -13.64 -5.50 -2.47
N TYR A 394 -12.52 -6.13 -2.73
CA TYR A 394 -12.14 -6.50 -4.09
C TYR A 394 -11.44 -7.85 -4.12
N GLU A 395 -11.54 -8.53 -5.26
CA GLU A 395 -10.78 -9.73 -5.57
C GLU A 395 -9.65 -9.40 -6.54
N ILE A 396 -8.46 -9.94 -6.27
CA ILE A 396 -7.30 -9.81 -7.16
C ILE A 396 -6.41 -11.04 -7.03
N HIS A 397 -6.62 -12.03 -7.88
CA HIS A 397 -5.87 -13.28 -7.81
C HIS A 397 -5.70 -13.96 -9.17
N THR A 398 -4.67 -14.79 -9.29
CA THR A 398 -4.51 -15.83 -10.29
C THR A 398 -4.95 -17.14 -9.69
N GLY A 399 -5.42 -18.07 -10.50
CA GLY A 399 -5.88 -19.36 -10.02
C GLY A 399 -7.40 -19.44 -9.84
N ARG A 400 -7.88 -20.63 -10.11
CA ARG A 400 -9.26 -21.05 -9.94
C ARG A 400 -9.32 -22.08 -8.81
N THR A 401 -10.15 -21.81 -7.80
CA THR A 401 -10.34 -22.72 -6.67
C THR A 401 -11.68 -23.46 -6.82
N GLU A 402 -11.61 -24.78 -6.81
CA GLU A 402 -12.74 -25.67 -6.68
C GLU A 402 -13.02 -25.90 -5.19
N VAL A 403 -14.30 -25.77 -4.82
CA VAL A 403 -14.74 -25.79 -3.41
C VAL A 403 -15.74 -26.94 -3.22
N GLU A 404 -15.44 -27.84 -2.27
CA GLU A 404 -16.34 -28.93 -1.86
C GLU A 404 -16.97 -28.64 -0.47
N GLY A 405 -16.86 -27.42 0.05
CA GLY A 405 -17.32 -27.00 1.37
C GLY A 405 -18.42 -25.92 1.34
N LEU A 406 -18.73 -25.40 2.53
CA LEU A 406 -19.66 -24.27 2.67
C LEU A 406 -18.98 -22.98 2.23
N PRO A 407 -19.68 -22.07 1.52
CA PRO A 407 -19.11 -20.78 1.14
C PRO A 407 -18.92 -19.87 2.36
N PHE A 408 -17.89 -19.03 2.30
CA PHE A 408 -17.66 -17.98 3.30
C PHE A 408 -18.71 -16.87 3.16
N CYS A 409 -18.99 -16.45 1.93
CA CYS A 409 -19.99 -15.44 1.65
C CYS A 409 -20.72 -15.72 0.32
N THR A 410 -21.78 -14.93 0.06
CA THR A 410 -22.47 -14.88 -1.22
C THR A 410 -22.36 -13.46 -1.78
N GLN A 411 -21.83 -13.32 -2.99
CA GLN A 411 -21.74 -12.05 -3.70
C GLN A 411 -23.13 -11.52 -4.10
N ALA A 412 -23.21 -10.23 -4.44
CA ALA A 412 -24.49 -9.59 -4.79
C ALA A 412 -25.17 -10.21 -6.02
N ASP A 413 -24.41 -10.83 -6.91
CA ASP A 413 -24.92 -11.58 -8.09
C ASP A 413 -25.38 -13.01 -7.76
N GLY A 414 -25.31 -13.42 -6.49
CA GLY A 414 -25.65 -14.77 -6.04
C GLY A 414 -24.49 -15.79 -6.10
N THR A 415 -23.31 -15.39 -6.57
CA THR A 415 -22.14 -16.28 -6.68
C THR A 415 -21.60 -16.60 -5.27
N PRO A 416 -21.43 -17.90 -4.92
CA PRO A 416 -20.76 -18.27 -3.68
C PRO A 416 -19.27 -17.98 -3.77
N GLU A 417 -18.66 -17.50 -2.67
CA GLU A 417 -17.25 -17.18 -2.59
C GLU A 417 -16.66 -17.72 -1.28
N GLY A 418 -15.36 -18.15 -1.37
CA GLY A 418 -14.61 -18.65 -0.24
C GLY A 418 -15.01 -20.05 0.19
N CYS A 419 -14.47 -20.48 1.33
CA CYS A 419 -14.75 -21.78 1.92
C CYS A 419 -14.64 -21.74 3.44
N VAL A 420 -15.48 -22.53 4.10
CA VAL A 420 -15.48 -22.66 5.55
C VAL A 420 -15.52 -24.13 5.94
N GLN A 421 -14.69 -24.49 6.91
CA GLN A 421 -14.71 -25.77 7.59
C GLN A 421 -14.39 -25.58 9.09
N ASP A 422 -15.32 -25.89 9.97
CA ASP A 422 -15.19 -25.70 11.41
C ASP A 422 -14.80 -24.26 11.79
N THR A 423 -13.59 -24.06 12.33
CA THR A 423 -13.03 -22.75 12.70
C THR A 423 -12.01 -22.24 11.69
N VAL A 424 -11.99 -22.80 10.49
CA VAL A 424 -11.10 -22.38 9.42
C VAL A 424 -11.91 -21.68 8.32
N TRP A 425 -11.51 -20.49 7.96
CA TRP A 425 -12.18 -19.64 6.97
C TRP A 425 -11.19 -19.24 5.88
N GLY A 426 -11.64 -19.22 4.66
CA GLY A 426 -10.85 -18.78 3.52
C GLY A 426 -11.68 -17.95 2.55
N THR A 427 -11.12 -16.86 2.06
CA THR A 427 -11.78 -15.94 1.10
C THR A 427 -10.77 -15.28 0.17
N TYR A 428 -11.20 -14.90 -1.02
CA TYR A 428 -10.42 -14.06 -1.93
C TYR A 428 -10.61 -12.55 -1.71
N LEU A 429 -11.56 -12.16 -0.86
CA LEU A 429 -11.86 -10.76 -0.63
C LEU A 429 -10.73 -10.06 0.14
N HIS A 430 -10.25 -8.96 -0.43
CA HIS A 430 -9.43 -7.95 0.24
C HIS A 430 -10.32 -6.81 0.74
N GLY A 431 -9.92 -6.13 1.82
CA GLY A 431 -10.70 -5.07 2.45
C GLY A 431 -11.89 -5.58 3.28
N LEU A 432 -11.93 -6.87 3.59
CA LEU A 432 -13.07 -7.52 4.26
C LEU A 432 -13.39 -6.97 5.67
N PHE A 433 -12.46 -6.28 6.31
CA PHE A 433 -12.64 -5.68 7.64
C PHE A 433 -13.05 -4.20 7.60
N ASP A 434 -13.05 -3.57 6.44
CA ASP A 434 -13.25 -2.12 6.29
C ASP A 434 -14.66 -1.66 6.71
N THR A 435 -15.68 -2.52 6.56
CA THR A 435 -17.06 -2.21 6.99
C THR A 435 -17.25 -2.26 8.52
N GLY A 436 -16.31 -2.90 9.24
CA GLY A 436 -16.38 -3.08 10.70
C GLY A 436 -17.26 -4.25 11.16
N GLU A 437 -18.34 -4.58 10.43
CA GLU A 437 -19.28 -5.64 10.86
C GLU A 437 -18.61 -7.00 11.03
N LEU A 438 -17.68 -7.36 10.13
CA LEU A 438 -16.94 -8.61 10.23
C LEU A 438 -16.02 -8.60 11.46
N THR A 439 -15.36 -7.46 11.72
CA THR A 439 -14.49 -7.26 12.89
C THR A 439 -15.27 -7.45 14.18
N GLU A 440 -16.45 -6.84 14.32
CA GLU A 440 -17.28 -6.96 15.51
C GLU A 440 -17.70 -8.42 15.77
N LYS A 441 -18.16 -9.11 14.72
CA LYS A 441 -18.55 -10.52 14.82
C LYS A 441 -17.36 -11.45 15.16
N LEU A 442 -16.19 -11.18 14.57
CA LEU A 442 -14.94 -11.89 14.88
C LEU A 442 -14.59 -11.71 16.35
N VAL A 443 -14.55 -10.47 16.83
CA VAL A 443 -14.22 -10.17 18.23
C VAL A 443 -15.22 -10.81 19.20
N ALA A 444 -16.52 -10.70 18.92
CA ALA A 444 -17.54 -11.36 19.74
C ALA A 444 -17.32 -12.88 19.85
N ALA A 445 -16.98 -13.53 18.72
CA ALA A 445 -16.70 -14.96 18.69
C ALA A 445 -15.43 -15.32 19.48
N LEU A 446 -14.35 -14.55 19.33
CA LEU A 446 -13.10 -14.78 20.07
C LEU A 446 -13.27 -14.52 21.57
N CYS A 447 -14.02 -13.48 21.95
CA CYS A 447 -14.37 -13.20 23.35
C CYS A 447 -15.16 -14.35 23.97
N ALA A 448 -16.20 -14.84 23.28
CA ALA A 448 -16.98 -15.99 23.74
C ALA A 448 -16.12 -17.24 23.94
N ARG A 449 -15.19 -17.52 23.06
CA ARG A 449 -14.25 -18.67 23.18
C ARG A 449 -13.31 -18.53 24.37
N LYS A 450 -12.88 -17.31 24.67
CA LYS A 450 -11.94 -17.00 25.76
C LYS A 450 -12.64 -16.74 27.09
N GLY A 451 -13.96 -16.64 27.12
CA GLY A 451 -14.75 -16.36 28.30
C GLY A 451 -14.59 -14.92 28.83
N ILE A 452 -14.34 -13.96 27.93
CA ILE A 452 -14.24 -12.53 28.28
C ILE A 452 -15.45 -11.76 27.73
N ALA A 453 -15.83 -10.68 28.40
CA ALA A 453 -16.89 -9.82 27.92
C ALA A 453 -16.43 -9.06 26.66
N PRO A 454 -17.28 -8.97 25.61
CA PRO A 454 -16.99 -8.11 24.48
C PRO A 454 -17.03 -6.65 24.92
N ASP A 455 -16.16 -5.83 24.34
CA ASP A 455 -16.29 -4.38 24.45
C ASP A 455 -17.47 -3.93 23.57
N THR A 456 -18.42 -3.22 24.16
CA THR A 456 -19.61 -2.74 23.46
C THR A 456 -19.45 -1.29 22.97
N ALA A 457 -18.26 -0.68 23.15
CA ALA A 457 -17.98 0.63 22.59
C ALA A 457 -18.07 0.55 21.06
N ALA A 458 -18.93 1.37 20.47
CA ALA A 458 -19.03 1.45 19.02
C ALA A 458 -17.68 1.90 18.43
N LEU A 459 -17.13 1.09 17.56
CA LEU A 459 -15.92 1.44 16.82
C LEU A 459 -16.25 2.57 15.85
N MET A 460 -15.29 3.50 15.71
CA MET A 460 -15.39 4.50 14.65
C MET A 460 -15.33 3.78 13.29
N PRO A 461 -16.25 4.07 12.35
CA PRO A 461 -16.15 3.52 11.00
C PRO A 461 -14.77 3.79 10.39
N MET A 462 -14.17 2.80 9.74
CA MET A 462 -12.79 2.89 9.22
C MET A 462 -12.60 4.06 8.25
N GLU A 463 -13.61 4.35 7.44
CA GLU A 463 -13.59 5.51 6.54
C GLU A 463 -13.50 6.84 7.32
N GLN A 464 -14.29 7.01 8.38
CA GLN A 464 -14.22 8.21 9.23
C GLN A 464 -12.85 8.32 9.91
N TYR A 465 -12.30 7.20 10.38
CA TYR A 465 -10.96 7.16 10.97
C TYR A 465 -9.89 7.59 9.96
N ARG A 466 -9.92 7.08 8.72
CA ARG A 466 -9.00 7.50 7.65
C ARG A 466 -9.09 8.99 7.38
N GLN A 467 -10.30 9.54 7.27
CA GLN A 467 -10.49 10.97 7.03
C GLN A 467 -9.87 11.82 8.15
N GLN A 468 -10.02 11.42 9.41
CA GLN A 468 -9.35 12.09 10.54
C GLN A 468 -7.83 12.01 10.44
N GLN A 469 -7.28 10.85 10.05
CA GLN A 469 -5.82 10.72 9.88
C GLN A 469 -5.29 11.59 8.73
N PHE A 470 -6.03 11.72 7.64
CA PHE A 470 -5.68 12.65 6.55
C PHE A 470 -5.73 14.12 7.01
N ASP A 471 -6.73 14.49 7.82
CA ASP A 471 -6.81 15.85 8.37
C ASP A 471 -5.65 16.16 9.32
N LEU A 472 -5.30 15.24 10.20
CA LEU A 472 -4.13 15.36 11.08
C LEU A 472 -2.82 15.50 10.30
N LEU A 473 -2.65 14.69 9.25
CA LEU A 473 -1.49 14.76 8.36
C LEU A 473 -1.42 16.12 7.66
N ALA A 474 -2.54 16.56 7.05
CA ALA A 474 -2.62 17.83 6.34
C ALA A 474 -2.35 19.02 7.26
N GLU A 475 -2.93 19.02 8.46
CA GLU A 475 -2.70 20.07 9.45
C GLU A 475 -1.22 20.16 9.87
N GLY A 476 -0.60 19.00 10.14
CA GLY A 476 0.81 18.94 10.52
C GLY A 476 1.74 19.46 9.44
N VAL A 477 1.51 19.07 8.18
CA VAL A 477 2.32 19.51 7.04
C VAL A 477 2.05 20.97 6.70
N ARG A 478 0.79 21.43 6.71
CA ARG A 478 0.41 22.81 6.44
C ARG A 478 1.05 23.81 7.42
N LYS A 479 1.16 23.44 8.70
CA LYS A 479 1.82 24.27 9.72
C LYS A 479 3.34 24.32 9.57
N ALA A 480 3.92 23.29 8.97
CA ALA A 480 5.35 23.12 8.86
C ALA A 480 5.97 23.70 7.59
N LEU A 481 5.17 23.88 6.53
CA LEU A 481 5.63 24.37 5.23
C LEU A 481 5.21 25.82 4.97
N ASP A 482 6.07 26.55 4.26
CA ASP A 482 5.71 27.83 3.63
C ASP A 482 4.76 27.57 2.47
N MET A 483 3.46 27.62 2.78
CA MET A 483 2.41 27.35 1.81
C MET A 483 2.34 28.41 0.71
N ASP A 484 2.66 29.66 0.98
CA ASP A 484 2.61 30.74 0.01
C ASP A 484 3.72 30.55 -1.04
N ALA A 485 4.93 30.23 -0.60
CA ALA A 485 6.03 29.86 -1.49
C ALA A 485 5.71 28.60 -2.32
N LEU A 486 5.02 27.62 -1.74
CA LEU A 486 4.59 26.41 -2.46
C LEU A 486 3.56 26.72 -3.55
N TYR A 487 2.54 27.54 -3.26
CA TYR A 487 1.57 27.99 -4.26
C TYR A 487 2.23 28.82 -5.36
N ALA A 488 3.13 29.73 -4.99
CA ALA A 488 3.90 30.51 -5.95
C ALA A 488 4.75 29.63 -6.88
N ALA A 489 5.37 28.56 -6.36
CA ALA A 489 6.11 27.60 -7.17
C ALA A 489 5.25 26.91 -8.25
N MET A 490 3.95 26.75 -8.01
CA MET A 490 2.98 26.22 -8.97
C MET A 490 2.38 27.27 -9.89
N GLY A 491 2.73 28.56 -9.71
CA GLY A 491 2.11 29.68 -10.42
C GLY A 491 0.66 29.94 -10.00
N LEU A 492 0.29 29.55 -8.77
CA LEU A 492 -1.04 29.73 -8.20
C LEU A 492 -1.01 30.75 -7.04
N ALA A 493 -2.14 31.39 -6.78
CA ALA A 493 -2.40 32.08 -5.53
C ALA A 493 -3.19 31.15 -4.61
N ARG A 494 -2.94 31.25 -3.31
CA ARG A 494 -3.75 30.53 -2.31
C ARG A 494 -5.19 31.07 -2.35
N LYS A 495 -6.17 30.20 -2.44
CA LYS A 495 -7.58 30.60 -2.28
C LYS A 495 -7.80 30.96 -0.80
N GLU A 496 -8.40 32.11 -0.54
CA GLU A 496 -8.85 32.45 0.82
C GLU A 496 -9.96 31.45 1.18
N GLN A 497 -9.86 30.87 2.37
CA GLN A 497 -10.95 30.04 2.90
C GLN A 497 -12.17 30.95 3.12
N LEU A 498 -13.25 30.72 2.35
CA LEU A 498 -14.54 31.38 2.50
C LEU A 498 -15.27 30.90 3.77
#